data_c76d9b14db9547392873d9f7431e217e
#
_entry.id   c76d9b14db9547392873d9f7431e217e
#
_cell.length_a   1.000
_cell.length_b   1.000
_cell.length_c   1.000
_cell.angle_alpha   90.00
_cell.angle_beta   90.00
_cell.angle_gamma   90.00
#
_symmetry.space_group_name_H-M   'P 1'
#
loop_
_entity.id
_entity.type
_entity.pdbx_description
1 polymer ?
#
loop_
_entity_poly.entity_id
_entity_poly.type
_entity_poly.pdbx_seq_one_letter_code
_entity_poly.pdbx_strand_id
1 'polypeptide(L)'
;MDFHLTPQQKEFQEAVLRFSKDKLSGKAKDRAHSPDYPWDVAKLMAKQGLLGITVKEEDGGQGGTLMDAVLAIEAVASACPRSADVVQAGNFGAIRVLAEYGSVFQKQTYLRPLLEGKGVISVGMTEPDAGSAVTDLQTKAVPDKGGYRVQGSKIFVTHSSYADLVLVYVRFAKGVEGIGSVLVDAKNIRRGKASAFMSGEEWSELSFDDVFVPDGMVLLKEGGFKKQIAGFNVERIGNTARSLALGRYAYERARAWAMERKQFGRPLCEFQGIQWKFADMKMKLDAGQLLLYRAAANADRGMPSAEETSIAKAFCNQAGFEVANEALQVMGGTGYSQEELVEYCVRRCRGWMIAGGSIEILKNRIAEGIFERSFSQRPEK
;
A
#
# COMPACT_ATOMS: atom_id res chain seq x y z
N MET A 1 -0.80 -26.59 13.71
CA MET A 1 -0.64 -25.29 13.02
C MET A 1 0.14 -24.40 13.96
N ASP A 2 1.30 -23.90 13.54
CA ASP A 2 2.12 -23.00 14.35
C ASP A 2 1.84 -21.57 13.92
N PHE A 3 1.47 -20.71 14.86
CA PHE A 3 1.20 -19.29 14.63
C PHE A 3 2.39 -18.39 15.00
N HIS A 4 3.51 -19.00 15.38
CA HIS A 4 4.71 -18.27 15.77
C HIS A 4 5.61 -18.00 14.56
N LEU A 5 6.30 -16.88 14.62
CA LEU A 5 7.37 -16.58 13.67
C LEU A 5 8.53 -17.58 13.86
N THR A 6 9.15 -17.96 12.77
CA THR A 6 10.39 -18.76 12.81
C THR A 6 11.51 -17.97 13.52
N PRO A 7 12.56 -18.63 14.02
CA PRO A 7 13.71 -17.92 14.61
C PRO A 7 14.31 -16.88 13.64
N GLN A 8 14.45 -17.22 12.35
CA GLN A 8 14.96 -16.30 11.33
C GLN A 8 14.06 -15.08 11.12
N GLN A 9 12.75 -15.29 11.08
CA GLN A 9 11.78 -14.18 10.96
C GLN A 9 11.82 -13.25 12.16
N LYS A 10 11.97 -13.79 13.38
CA LYS A 10 12.13 -12.97 14.59
C LYS A 10 13.41 -12.16 14.56
N GLU A 11 14.53 -12.79 14.23
CA GLU A 11 15.83 -12.12 14.12
C GLU A 11 15.79 -11.00 13.08
N PHE A 12 15.21 -11.28 11.90
CA PHE A 12 15.02 -10.27 10.84
C PHE A 12 14.17 -9.09 11.34
N GLN A 13 12.99 -9.37 11.91
CA GLN A 13 12.10 -8.32 12.43
C GLN A 13 12.78 -7.47 13.50
N GLU A 14 13.52 -8.10 14.43
CA GLU A 14 14.26 -7.39 15.48
C GLU A 14 15.40 -6.54 14.91
N ALA A 15 16.11 -7.02 13.89
CA ALA A 15 17.17 -6.26 13.22
C ALA A 15 16.60 -5.02 12.53
N VAL A 16 15.49 -5.17 11.79
CA VAL A 16 14.80 -4.04 11.16
C VAL A 16 14.26 -3.07 12.20
N LEU A 17 13.74 -3.57 13.33
CA LEU A 17 13.25 -2.72 14.42
C LEU A 17 14.37 -1.89 15.06
N ARG A 18 15.53 -2.51 15.37
CA ARG A 18 16.70 -1.81 15.91
C ARG A 18 17.16 -0.71 14.96
N PHE A 19 17.33 -1.05 13.68
CA PHE A 19 17.66 -0.08 12.64
C PHE A 19 16.66 1.08 12.57
N SER A 20 15.37 0.78 12.60
CA SER A 20 14.30 1.78 12.48
C SER A 20 14.27 2.73 13.68
N LYS A 21 14.46 2.22 14.89
CA LYS A 21 14.55 3.03 16.11
C LYS A 21 15.76 3.96 16.07
N ASP A 22 16.92 3.47 15.62
CA ASP A 22 18.15 4.26 15.54
C ASP A 22 18.09 5.35 14.45
N LYS A 23 17.61 5.01 13.26
CA LYS A 23 17.72 5.90 12.09
C LYS A 23 16.47 6.70 11.75
N LEU A 24 15.28 6.27 12.21
CA LEU A 24 14.03 6.84 11.71
C LEU A 24 13.20 7.55 12.76
N SER A 25 13.24 7.12 14.04
CA SER A 25 12.35 7.64 15.09
C SER A 25 12.52 9.13 15.33
N GLY A 26 13.74 9.65 15.32
CA GLY A 26 14.03 11.05 15.63
C GLY A 26 13.37 12.08 14.69
N LYS A 27 13.03 11.68 13.45
CA LYS A 27 12.35 12.53 12.46
C LYS A 27 10.95 12.01 12.09
N ALA A 28 10.38 11.14 12.89
CA ALA A 28 9.10 10.50 12.56
C ALA A 28 7.95 11.51 12.44
N LYS A 29 7.90 12.49 13.35
CA LYS A 29 6.89 13.56 13.35
C LYS A 29 7.03 14.47 12.14
N ASP A 30 8.22 14.94 11.85
CA ASP A 30 8.47 15.82 10.69
C ASP A 30 8.08 15.13 9.38
N ARG A 31 8.45 13.86 9.24
CA ARG A 31 8.07 13.08 8.04
C ARG A 31 6.58 12.87 7.89
N ALA A 32 5.86 12.62 9.00
CA ALA A 32 4.41 12.40 8.96
C ALA A 32 3.63 13.63 8.48
N HIS A 33 4.17 14.81 8.69
CA HIS A 33 3.52 16.09 8.33
C HIS A 33 4.19 16.78 7.12
N SER A 34 5.22 16.17 6.52
CA SER A 34 5.79 16.65 5.27
C SER A 34 4.99 16.16 4.06
N PRO A 35 4.68 17.03 3.08
CA PRO A 35 4.11 16.60 1.79
C PRO A 35 5.15 15.88 0.93
N ASP A 36 6.44 16.09 1.19
CA ASP A 36 7.53 15.61 0.36
C ASP A 36 7.70 14.08 0.44
N TYR A 37 8.17 13.50 -0.67
CA TYR A 37 8.62 12.12 -0.65
C TYR A 37 9.91 11.98 0.17
N PRO A 38 9.98 11.02 1.11
CA PRO A 38 11.13 10.89 2.00
C PRO A 38 12.32 10.19 1.33
N TRP A 39 13.01 10.91 0.45
CA TRP A 39 14.19 10.41 -0.30
C TRP A 39 15.33 9.91 0.58
N ASP A 40 15.52 10.53 1.75
CA ASP A 40 16.49 10.08 2.75
C ASP A 40 16.16 8.67 3.24
N VAL A 41 14.87 8.40 3.49
CA VAL A 41 14.38 7.07 3.89
C VAL A 41 14.54 6.07 2.76
N ALA A 42 14.16 6.42 1.52
CA ALA A 42 14.28 5.51 0.38
C ALA A 42 15.73 5.02 0.19
N LYS A 43 16.71 5.95 0.27
CA LYS A 43 18.13 5.61 0.20
C LYS A 43 18.60 4.75 1.37
N LEU A 44 18.11 5.00 2.59
CA LEU A 44 18.41 4.18 3.76
C LEU A 44 17.83 2.77 3.62
N MET A 45 16.57 2.64 3.19
CA MET A 45 15.90 1.36 2.98
C MET A 45 16.59 0.54 1.89
N ALA A 46 16.99 1.17 0.78
CA ALA A 46 17.74 0.50 -0.28
C ALA A 46 19.06 -0.10 0.23
N LYS A 47 19.84 0.68 1.01
CA LYS A 47 21.09 0.21 1.61
C LYS A 47 20.92 -0.96 2.59
N GLN A 48 19.76 -1.09 3.21
CA GLN A 48 19.44 -2.17 4.14
C GLN A 48 18.76 -3.37 3.46
N GLY A 49 18.62 -3.37 2.12
CA GLY A 49 17.90 -4.41 1.41
C GLY A 49 16.39 -4.46 1.70
N LEU A 50 15.80 -3.36 2.19
CA LEU A 50 14.38 -3.27 2.51
C LEU A 50 13.51 -2.83 1.33
N LEU A 51 14.12 -2.49 0.18
CA LEU A 51 13.44 -2.34 -1.11
C LEU A 51 13.70 -3.59 -1.94
N GLY A 52 12.67 -4.15 -2.55
CA GLY A 52 12.80 -5.36 -3.36
C GLY A 52 12.99 -6.65 -2.56
N ILE A 53 12.54 -6.71 -1.31
CA ILE A 53 12.55 -7.95 -0.51
C ILE A 53 11.93 -9.10 -1.31
N THR A 54 10.79 -8.85 -1.97
CA THR A 54 10.00 -9.84 -2.72
C THR A 54 10.42 -9.98 -4.18
N VAL A 55 11.44 -9.27 -4.61
CA VAL A 55 11.98 -9.31 -5.97
C VAL A 55 13.11 -10.34 -6.02
N LYS A 56 13.21 -11.08 -7.13
CA LYS A 56 14.26 -12.08 -7.32
C LYS A 56 15.65 -11.46 -7.30
N GLU A 57 16.65 -12.20 -6.81
CA GLU A 57 18.05 -11.74 -6.77
C GLU A 57 18.60 -11.41 -8.16
N GLU A 58 18.25 -12.21 -9.18
CA GLU A 58 18.65 -11.96 -10.57
C GLU A 58 18.15 -10.62 -11.14
N ASP A 59 17.03 -10.13 -10.60
CA ASP A 59 16.43 -8.83 -10.94
C ASP A 59 16.92 -7.68 -10.02
N GLY A 60 17.83 -7.98 -9.10
CA GLY A 60 18.41 -7.01 -8.15
C GLY A 60 17.68 -6.90 -6.81
N GLY A 61 16.76 -7.81 -6.51
CA GLY A 61 16.06 -7.89 -5.22
C GLY A 61 16.75 -8.79 -4.20
N GLN A 62 16.02 -9.16 -3.14
CA GLN A 62 16.53 -9.97 -2.02
C GLN A 62 16.04 -11.43 -2.07
N GLY A 63 15.14 -11.80 -2.98
CA GLY A 63 14.62 -13.17 -3.08
C GLY A 63 13.79 -13.65 -1.88
N GLY A 64 13.38 -12.74 -1.01
CA GLY A 64 12.58 -13.03 0.18
C GLY A 64 11.09 -13.17 -0.09
N THR A 65 10.34 -13.42 0.96
CA THR A 65 8.91 -13.73 0.92
C THR A 65 8.02 -12.50 1.15
N LEU A 66 6.72 -12.64 0.87
CA LEU A 66 5.74 -11.61 1.23
C LEU A 66 5.65 -11.44 2.75
N MET A 67 5.87 -12.52 3.52
CA MET A 67 5.92 -12.45 4.98
C MET A 67 7.08 -11.57 5.46
N ASP A 68 8.28 -11.70 4.87
CA ASP A 68 9.42 -10.86 5.22
C ASP A 68 9.14 -9.38 4.96
N ALA A 69 8.49 -9.07 3.84
CA ALA A 69 8.07 -7.69 3.54
C ALA A 69 7.01 -7.16 4.53
N VAL A 70 6.07 -7.99 4.98
CA VAL A 70 5.10 -7.66 6.03
C VAL A 70 5.81 -7.36 7.34
N LEU A 71 6.74 -8.23 7.78
CA LEU A 71 7.51 -8.03 9.01
C LEU A 71 8.36 -6.76 8.96
N ALA A 72 8.94 -6.44 7.80
CA ALA A 72 9.67 -5.18 7.61
C ALA A 72 8.76 -3.96 7.75
N ILE A 73 7.54 -3.98 7.15
CA ILE A 73 6.55 -2.91 7.30
C ILE A 73 6.17 -2.71 8.77
N GLU A 74 5.87 -3.80 9.51
CA GLU A 74 5.51 -3.74 10.92
C GLU A 74 6.62 -3.14 11.78
N ALA A 75 7.87 -3.61 11.59
CA ALA A 75 9.02 -3.13 12.33
C ALA A 75 9.31 -1.66 12.06
N VAL A 76 9.27 -1.22 10.81
CA VAL A 76 9.49 0.19 10.42
C VAL A 76 8.37 1.09 10.95
N ALA A 77 7.11 0.67 10.81
CA ALA A 77 5.96 1.44 11.26
C ALA A 77 5.97 1.69 12.78
N SER A 78 6.50 0.74 13.57
CA SER A 78 6.58 0.87 15.03
C SER A 78 7.52 2.00 15.51
N ALA A 79 8.47 2.42 14.67
CA ALA A 79 9.40 3.52 14.93
C ALA A 79 9.05 4.80 14.15
N CYS A 80 8.58 4.65 12.92
CA CYS A 80 8.22 5.76 12.04
C CYS A 80 7.08 5.36 11.09
N PRO A 81 5.82 5.62 11.45
CA PRO A 81 4.65 5.24 10.66
C PRO A 81 4.73 5.65 9.19
N ARG A 82 5.20 6.87 8.88
CA ARG A 82 5.36 7.38 7.51
C ARG A 82 6.39 6.60 6.70
N SER A 83 7.50 6.19 7.31
CA SER A 83 8.59 5.49 6.61
C SER A 83 8.19 4.10 6.13
N ALA A 84 7.18 3.48 6.74
CA ALA A 84 6.64 2.19 6.28
C ALA A 84 5.99 2.27 4.88
N ASP A 85 5.60 3.48 4.42
CA ASP A 85 5.13 3.73 3.06
C ASP A 85 6.21 3.40 2.03
N VAL A 86 7.46 3.74 2.33
CA VAL A 86 8.59 3.51 1.44
C VAL A 86 8.87 2.02 1.30
N VAL A 87 8.80 1.26 2.41
CA VAL A 87 8.95 -0.21 2.37
C VAL A 87 7.82 -0.85 1.55
N GLN A 88 6.58 -0.41 1.76
CA GLN A 88 5.46 -0.90 0.96
C GLN A 88 5.67 -0.58 -0.53
N ALA A 89 5.95 0.66 -0.90
CA ALA A 89 6.14 1.07 -2.28
C ALA A 89 7.30 0.32 -2.97
N GLY A 90 8.34 -0.04 -2.22
CA GLY A 90 9.51 -0.77 -2.70
C GLY A 90 9.32 -2.29 -2.84
N ASN A 91 8.19 -2.85 -2.38
CA ASN A 91 7.96 -4.30 -2.38
C ASN A 91 6.63 -4.73 -3.00
N PHE A 92 5.68 -3.82 -3.10
CA PHE A 92 4.30 -4.09 -3.54
C PHE A 92 3.91 -3.15 -4.68
N GLY A 93 2.67 -3.25 -5.17
CA GLY A 93 2.15 -2.34 -6.19
C GLY A 93 2.87 -2.43 -7.52
N ALA A 94 3.20 -1.27 -8.10
CA ALA A 94 3.80 -1.17 -9.44
C ALA A 94 5.15 -1.87 -9.54
N ILE A 95 5.99 -1.80 -8.52
CA ILE A 95 7.30 -2.48 -8.49
C ILE A 95 7.11 -4.00 -8.63
N ARG A 96 6.15 -4.58 -7.92
CA ARG A 96 5.89 -6.01 -8.02
C ARG A 96 5.41 -6.42 -9.41
N VAL A 97 4.53 -5.64 -10.01
CA VAL A 97 4.03 -5.91 -11.38
C VAL A 97 5.16 -5.80 -12.40
N LEU A 98 6.03 -4.78 -12.26
CA LEU A 98 7.20 -4.62 -13.11
C LEU A 98 8.21 -5.77 -12.93
N ALA A 99 8.47 -6.19 -11.71
CA ALA A 99 9.37 -7.31 -11.42
C ALA A 99 8.85 -8.64 -11.96
N GLU A 100 7.53 -8.88 -11.89
CA GLU A 100 6.92 -10.13 -12.33
C GLU A 100 6.79 -10.22 -13.86
N TYR A 101 6.37 -9.14 -14.51
CA TYR A 101 5.96 -9.17 -15.92
C TYR A 101 6.86 -8.34 -16.84
N GLY A 102 7.80 -7.57 -16.29
CA GLY A 102 8.71 -6.74 -17.07
C GLY A 102 9.67 -7.56 -17.93
N SER A 103 9.96 -7.07 -19.14
CA SER A 103 11.04 -7.59 -19.97
C SER A 103 12.40 -7.36 -19.30
N VAL A 104 13.44 -8.08 -19.74
CA VAL A 104 14.82 -7.87 -19.28
C VAL A 104 15.24 -6.40 -19.40
N PHE A 105 14.91 -5.78 -20.53
CA PHE A 105 15.17 -4.35 -20.77
C PHE A 105 14.44 -3.46 -19.71
N GLN A 106 13.15 -3.70 -19.50
CA GLN A 106 12.36 -2.92 -18.53
C GLN A 106 12.89 -3.07 -17.11
N LYS A 107 13.27 -4.28 -16.71
CA LYS A 107 13.82 -4.55 -15.38
C LYS A 107 15.19 -3.89 -15.18
N GLN A 108 16.10 -4.02 -16.15
CA GLN A 108 17.42 -3.42 -16.07
C GLN A 108 17.36 -1.89 -16.07
N THR A 109 16.49 -1.31 -16.90
CA THR A 109 16.42 0.14 -17.09
C THR A 109 15.64 0.83 -15.99
N TYR A 110 14.53 0.24 -15.53
CA TYR A 110 13.59 0.92 -14.64
C TYR A 110 13.49 0.30 -13.26
N LEU A 111 13.48 -1.04 -13.12
CA LEU A 111 13.32 -1.67 -11.81
C LEU A 111 14.55 -1.43 -10.93
N ARG A 112 15.75 -1.63 -11.45
CA ARG A 112 16.98 -1.51 -10.66
C ARG A 112 17.15 -0.14 -9.98
N PRO A 113 17.00 1.02 -10.66
CA PRO A 113 17.04 2.33 -10.00
C PRO A 113 15.98 2.51 -8.91
N LEU A 114 14.78 1.93 -9.07
CA LEU A 114 13.73 1.98 -8.06
C LEU A 114 14.15 1.21 -6.80
N LEU A 115 14.75 0.02 -6.94
CA LEU A 115 15.26 -0.78 -5.82
C LEU A 115 16.47 -0.14 -5.12
N GLU A 116 17.21 0.69 -5.83
CA GLU A 116 18.31 1.48 -5.27
C GLU A 116 17.85 2.77 -4.55
N GLY A 117 16.53 3.02 -4.49
CA GLY A 117 15.95 4.22 -3.88
C GLY A 117 16.26 5.52 -4.63
N LYS A 118 16.52 5.41 -5.94
CA LYS A 118 16.88 6.53 -6.83
C LYS A 118 15.70 7.03 -7.66
N GLY A 119 14.54 6.36 -7.59
CA GLY A 119 13.37 6.72 -8.36
C GLY A 119 12.08 6.29 -7.67
N VAL A 120 10.97 6.79 -8.21
CA VAL A 120 9.61 6.46 -7.77
C VAL A 120 8.77 6.06 -8.99
N ILE A 121 8.03 4.96 -8.84
CA ILE A 121 7.01 4.55 -9.80
C ILE A 121 5.62 4.74 -9.20
N SER A 122 4.74 5.42 -9.93
CA SER A 122 3.34 5.61 -9.55
C SER A 122 2.40 4.71 -10.36
N VAL A 123 1.16 4.53 -9.88
CA VAL A 123 0.12 3.76 -10.57
C VAL A 123 -1.00 4.68 -11.03
N GLY A 124 -1.21 4.76 -12.33
CA GLY A 124 -2.33 5.45 -12.96
C GLY A 124 -3.41 4.44 -13.36
N MET A 125 -4.37 4.18 -12.46
CA MET A 125 -5.49 3.25 -12.70
C MET A 125 -6.82 3.99 -12.75
N THR A 126 -7.14 4.75 -11.70
CA THR A 126 -8.43 5.40 -11.49
C THR A 126 -8.65 6.55 -12.45
N GLU A 127 -9.85 6.65 -12.99
CA GLU A 127 -10.31 7.77 -13.83
C GLU A 127 -11.49 8.49 -13.17
N PRO A 128 -11.85 9.71 -13.59
CA PRO A 128 -13.00 10.43 -13.03
C PRO A 128 -14.26 9.57 -12.96
N ASP A 129 -14.56 8.82 -14.01
CA ASP A 129 -15.77 7.99 -14.12
C ASP A 129 -15.52 6.49 -13.90
N ALA A 130 -14.29 6.07 -13.54
CA ALA A 130 -13.92 4.68 -13.34
C ALA A 130 -13.09 4.48 -12.07
N GLY A 131 -13.75 4.48 -10.92
CA GLY A 131 -13.18 4.14 -9.61
C GLY A 131 -13.39 2.67 -9.27
N SER A 132 -14.48 2.33 -8.58
CA SER A 132 -14.84 0.93 -8.26
C SER A 132 -15.14 0.10 -9.51
N ALA A 133 -15.70 0.73 -10.53
CA ALA A 133 -15.93 0.14 -11.85
C ALA A 133 -14.66 0.27 -12.74
N VAL A 134 -13.53 -0.19 -12.24
CA VAL A 134 -12.22 -0.04 -12.92
C VAL A 134 -12.18 -0.56 -14.36
N THR A 135 -13.03 -1.54 -14.68
CA THR A 135 -13.16 -2.08 -16.04
C THR A 135 -13.82 -1.11 -17.02
N ASP A 136 -14.33 0.03 -16.56
CA ASP A 136 -14.92 1.07 -17.38
C ASP A 136 -13.93 2.18 -17.78
N LEU A 137 -12.66 2.01 -17.42
CA LEU A 137 -11.60 2.96 -17.80
C LEU A 137 -11.64 3.26 -19.31
N GLN A 138 -11.42 4.52 -19.66
CA GLN A 138 -11.48 5.03 -21.03
C GLN A 138 -10.12 5.41 -21.61
N THR A 139 -9.07 5.58 -20.78
CA THR A 139 -7.72 5.84 -21.28
C THR A 139 -7.33 4.73 -22.23
N LYS A 140 -7.04 5.10 -23.49
CA LYS A 140 -6.79 4.17 -24.59
C LYS A 140 -5.36 4.26 -25.09
N ALA A 141 -4.84 3.15 -25.61
CA ALA A 141 -3.59 3.05 -26.33
C ALA A 141 -3.91 2.69 -27.79
N VAL A 142 -3.78 3.65 -28.69
CA VAL A 142 -4.05 3.49 -30.12
C VAL A 142 -2.77 3.11 -30.84
N PRO A 143 -2.72 2.04 -31.65
CA PRO A 143 -1.53 1.65 -32.40
C PRO A 143 -0.95 2.80 -33.23
N ASP A 144 0.37 2.95 -33.19
CA ASP A 144 1.15 3.86 -34.04
C ASP A 144 2.45 3.15 -34.45
N LYS A 145 3.19 3.71 -35.41
CA LYS A 145 4.43 3.11 -35.92
C LYS A 145 5.46 2.96 -34.78
N GLY A 146 5.76 1.71 -34.43
CA GLY A 146 6.72 1.35 -33.40
C GLY A 146 6.23 1.52 -31.95
N GLY A 147 4.91 1.62 -31.72
CA GLY A 147 4.32 1.75 -30.40
C GLY A 147 2.85 2.12 -30.40
N TYR A 148 2.47 2.96 -29.44
CA TYR A 148 1.09 3.36 -29.19
C TYR A 148 1.01 4.85 -28.86
N ARG A 149 -0.11 5.48 -29.22
CA ARG A 149 -0.53 6.80 -28.73
C ARG A 149 -1.49 6.63 -27.56
N VAL A 150 -1.12 7.13 -26.40
CA VAL A 150 -1.95 7.07 -25.20
C VAL A 150 -2.75 8.36 -25.07
N GLN A 151 -4.07 8.22 -24.87
CA GLN A 151 -5.02 9.34 -24.73
C GLN A 151 -5.97 9.06 -23.58
N GLY A 152 -6.19 10.06 -22.72
CA GLY A 152 -7.09 9.98 -21.58
C GLY A 152 -6.57 10.69 -20.35
N SER A 153 -7.13 10.37 -19.17
CA SER A 153 -6.67 10.95 -17.91
C SER A 153 -6.76 9.94 -16.78
N LYS A 154 -5.95 10.17 -15.72
CA LYS A 154 -5.96 9.42 -14.48
C LYS A 154 -6.01 10.37 -13.31
N ILE A 155 -6.76 10.02 -12.27
CA ILE A 155 -6.89 10.83 -11.04
C ILE A 155 -6.41 10.06 -9.82
N PHE A 156 -6.19 10.78 -8.71
CA PHE A 156 -5.72 10.22 -7.45
C PHE A 156 -4.41 9.45 -7.56
N VAL A 157 -3.55 9.86 -8.51
CA VAL A 157 -2.25 9.22 -8.71
C VAL A 157 -1.29 9.71 -7.63
N THR A 158 -1.12 8.87 -6.61
CA THR A 158 -0.24 9.14 -5.46
C THR A 158 1.23 9.22 -5.92
N HIS A 159 1.96 10.15 -5.33
CA HIS A 159 3.38 10.42 -5.65
C HIS A 159 3.65 10.85 -7.10
N SER A 160 2.62 11.24 -7.85
CA SER A 160 2.77 11.69 -9.23
C SER A 160 3.70 12.89 -9.38
N SER A 161 3.78 13.76 -8.37
CA SER A 161 4.70 14.92 -8.36
C SER A 161 6.17 14.52 -8.37
N TYR A 162 6.50 13.34 -7.85
CA TYR A 162 7.87 12.83 -7.69
C TYR A 162 8.18 11.63 -8.59
N ALA A 163 7.17 11.07 -9.25
CA ALA A 163 7.35 9.90 -10.08
C ALA A 163 8.28 10.15 -11.26
N ASP A 164 9.20 9.21 -11.48
CA ASP A 164 10.01 9.11 -12.69
C ASP A 164 9.29 8.30 -13.76
N LEU A 165 8.51 7.32 -13.31
CA LEU A 165 7.78 6.37 -14.14
C LEU A 165 6.34 6.23 -13.65
N VAL A 166 5.40 6.06 -14.58
CA VAL A 166 4.00 5.75 -14.24
C VAL A 166 3.58 4.46 -14.93
N LEU A 167 3.12 3.49 -14.15
CA LEU A 167 2.41 2.31 -14.65
C LEU A 167 0.97 2.72 -14.94
N VAL A 168 0.60 2.82 -16.21
CA VAL A 168 -0.71 3.31 -16.65
C VAL A 168 -1.56 2.17 -17.17
N TYR A 169 -2.74 1.99 -16.60
CA TYR A 169 -3.75 1.07 -17.11
C TYR A 169 -4.45 1.70 -18.31
N VAL A 170 -4.43 0.99 -19.42
CA VAL A 170 -4.95 1.48 -20.71
C VAL A 170 -5.82 0.42 -21.38
N ARG A 171 -6.63 0.87 -22.30
CA ARG A 171 -7.45 0.02 -23.18
C ARG A 171 -6.83 -0.05 -24.56
N PHE A 172 -6.41 -1.24 -24.98
CA PHE A 172 -5.93 -1.54 -26.33
C PHE A 172 -7.08 -1.92 -27.27
N ALA A 173 -8.14 -2.54 -26.73
CA ALA A 173 -9.32 -2.97 -27.47
C ALA A 173 -10.59 -2.87 -26.60
N LYS A 174 -11.75 -3.11 -27.19
CA LYS A 174 -13.03 -3.13 -26.46
C LYS A 174 -13.10 -4.31 -25.48
N GLY A 175 -13.92 -4.18 -24.44
CA GLY A 175 -14.12 -5.23 -23.42
C GLY A 175 -13.03 -5.27 -22.36
N VAL A 176 -13.21 -6.12 -21.37
CA VAL A 176 -12.27 -6.31 -20.25
C VAL A 176 -10.95 -6.91 -20.73
N GLU A 177 -11.00 -7.83 -21.67
CA GLU A 177 -9.84 -8.47 -22.28
C GLU A 177 -8.95 -7.47 -23.06
N GLY A 178 -9.52 -6.35 -23.51
CA GLY A 178 -8.76 -5.28 -24.16
C GLY A 178 -7.97 -4.40 -23.18
N ILE A 179 -8.08 -4.61 -21.87
CA ILE A 179 -7.34 -3.83 -20.86
C ILE A 179 -5.96 -4.43 -20.61
N GLY A 180 -4.96 -3.57 -20.65
CA GLY A 180 -3.59 -3.87 -20.30
C GLY A 180 -2.89 -2.71 -19.61
N SER A 181 -1.57 -2.63 -19.72
CA SER A 181 -0.80 -1.54 -19.14
C SER A 181 0.46 -1.20 -19.91
N VAL A 182 0.86 0.05 -19.76
CA VAL A 182 2.08 0.61 -20.30
C VAL A 182 2.88 1.31 -19.22
N LEU A 183 4.18 1.40 -19.41
CA LEU A 183 5.07 2.23 -18.63
C LEU A 183 5.26 3.56 -19.36
N VAL A 184 5.01 4.66 -18.69
CA VAL A 184 5.16 6.00 -19.27
C VAL A 184 6.17 6.79 -18.45
N ASP A 185 7.19 7.34 -19.10
CA ASP A 185 8.12 8.28 -18.48
C ASP A 185 7.34 9.52 -18.03
N ALA A 186 7.45 9.85 -16.76
CA ALA A 186 6.63 10.89 -16.16
C ALA A 186 6.87 12.30 -16.71
N LYS A 187 8.02 12.53 -17.38
CA LYS A 187 8.30 13.80 -18.09
C LYS A 187 7.41 14.01 -19.31
N ASN A 188 6.84 12.94 -19.88
CA ASN A 188 5.97 12.98 -21.06
C ASN A 188 4.49 13.15 -20.67
N ILE A 189 4.16 13.27 -19.38
CA ILE A 189 2.80 13.33 -18.89
C ILE A 189 2.52 14.76 -18.40
N ARG A 190 1.40 15.33 -18.84
CA ARG A 190 0.92 16.60 -18.30
C ARG A 190 0.29 16.35 -16.93
N ARG A 191 0.85 17.00 -15.89
CA ARG A 191 0.34 16.94 -14.52
C ARG A 191 -0.55 18.12 -14.22
N GLY A 192 -1.70 17.86 -13.63
CA GLY A 192 -2.57 18.88 -13.04
C GLY A 192 -1.95 19.47 -11.77
N LYS A 193 -2.67 20.41 -11.16
CA LYS A 193 -2.26 20.98 -9.87
C LYS A 193 -2.24 19.88 -8.81
N ALA A 194 -1.18 19.85 -8.03
CA ALA A 194 -1.09 18.95 -6.89
C ALA A 194 -2.15 19.30 -5.84
N SER A 195 -2.78 18.27 -5.29
CA SER A 195 -3.73 18.32 -4.19
C SER A 195 -3.31 17.33 -3.11
N ALA A 196 -3.72 17.56 -1.88
CA ALA A 196 -3.39 16.67 -0.78
C ALA A 196 -4.56 15.75 -0.42
N PHE A 197 -4.26 14.50 -0.08
CA PHE A 197 -5.19 13.63 0.65
C PHE A 197 -5.32 14.09 2.11
N MET A 198 -6.34 13.60 2.79
CA MET A 198 -6.49 13.80 4.24
C MET A 198 -5.24 13.41 5.04
N SER A 199 -4.49 12.42 4.58
CA SER A 199 -3.24 11.94 5.18
C SER A 199 -2.01 12.80 4.89
N GLY A 200 -2.13 13.81 4.05
CA GLY A 200 -1.06 14.76 3.71
C GLY A 200 -0.28 14.42 2.44
N GLU A 201 -0.37 13.18 1.93
CA GLU A 201 0.31 12.85 0.68
C GLU A 201 -0.32 13.58 -0.50
N GLU A 202 0.52 13.98 -1.43
CA GLU A 202 0.10 14.61 -2.67
C GLU A 202 -0.36 13.60 -3.73
N TRP A 203 -1.31 14.06 -4.51
CA TRP A 203 -1.75 13.43 -5.75
C TRP A 203 -2.00 14.48 -6.82
N SER A 204 -1.92 14.08 -8.08
CA SER A 204 -2.31 14.92 -9.21
C SER A 204 -3.17 14.15 -10.19
N GLU A 205 -3.95 14.89 -10.96
CA GLU A 205 -4.48 14.38 -12.22
C GLU A 205 -3.35 14.28 -13.23
N LEU A 206 -3.32 13.18 -13.98
CA LEU A 206 -2.41 12.95 -15.09
C LEU A 206 -3.20 12.95 -16.39
N SER A 207 -2.83 13.80 -17.32
CA SER A 207 -3.45 13.88 -18.66
C SER A 207 -2.48 13.36 -19.70
N PHE A 208 -2.97 12.46 -20.52
CA PHE A 208 -2.28 11.87 -21.66
C PHE A 208 -2.88 12.44 -22.95
N ASP A 209 -2.18 13.40 -23.51
CA ASP A 209 -2.59 14.09 -24.73
C ASP A 209 -1.71 13.58 -25.88
N ASP A 210 -2.16 12.47 -26.46
CA ASP A 210 -1.47 11.80 -27.58
C ASP A 210 -0.01 11.39 -27.28
N VAL A 211 0.22 10.91 -26.04
CA VAL A 211 1.58 10.54 -25.58
C VAL A 211 2.06 9.29 -26.30
N PHE A 212 3.18 9.39 -27.02
CA PHE A 212 3.80 8.23 -27.67
C PHE A 212 4.48 7.32 -26.64
N VAL A 213 4.13 6.04 -26.67
CA VAL A 213 4.71 4.97 -25.85
C VAL A 213 5.28 3.90 -26.78
N PRO A 214 6.61 3.72 -26.83
CA PRO A 214 7.23 2.68 -27.65
C PRO A 214 6.77 1.26 -27.28
N ASP A 215 6.80 0.33 -28.23
CA ASP A 215 6.47 -1.09 -27.99
C ASP A 215 7.22 -1.69 -26.81
N GLY A 216 8.49 -1.34 -26.63
CA GLY A 216 9.33 -1.77 -25.50
C GLY A 216 8.87 -1.28 -24.12
N MET A 217 7.91 -0.33 -24.05
CA MET A 217 7.31 0.18 -22.82
C MET A 217 5.92 -0.38 -22.55
N VAL A 218 5.41 -1.27 -23.38
CA VAL A 218 4.20 -2.03 -23.08
C VAL A 218 4.55 -3.09 -22.04
N LEU A 219 3.89 -3.06 -20.88
CA LEU A 219 4.14 -4.06 -19.82
C LEU A 219 3.24 -5.27 -19.99
N LEU A 220 1.94 -5.07 -20.14
CA LEU A 220 0.95 -6.10 -20.39
C LEU A 220 -0.02 -5.63 -21.48
N LYS A 221 -0.13 -6.42 -22.54
CA LYS A 221 -1.09 -6.17 -23.64
C LYS A 221 -2.50 -6.64 -23.28
N GLU A 222 -3.31 -6.80 -24.29
CA GLU A 222 -4.65 -7.42 -24.22
C GLU A 222 -4.61 -8.73 -23.44
N GLY A 223 -5.64 -9.00 -22.63
CA GLY A 223 -5.68 -10.13 -21.69
C GLY A 223 -4.82 -9.94 -20.43
N GLY A 224 -4.04 -8.86 -20.36
CA GLY A 224 -3.17 -8.57 -19.23
C GLY A 224 -3.90 -8.15 -17.95
N PHE A 225 -5.15 -7.72 -18.05
CA PHE A 225 -5.92 -7.23 -16.88
C PHE A 225 -6.03 -8.26 -15.76
N LYS A 226 -6.30 -9.53 -16.09
CA LYS A 226 -6.37 -10.61 -15.10
C LYS A 226 -5.05 -10.79 -14.34
N LYS A 227 -3.92 -10.73 -15.03
CA LYS A 227 -2.58 -10.79 -14.43
C LYS A 227 -2.32 -9.59 -13.52
N GLN A 228 -2.72 -8.40 -13.94
CA GLN A 228 -2.58 -7.18 -13.12
C GLN A 228 -3.43 -7.22 -11.87
N ILE A 229 -4.67 -7.71 -11.95
CA ILE A 229 -5.55 -7.87 -10.78
C ILE A 229 -5.00 -8.93 -9.81
N ALA A 230 -4.36 -9.99 -10.31
CA ALA A 230 -3.61 -10.92 -9.45
C ALA A 230 -2.48 -10.21 -8.69
N GLY A 231 -1.72 -9.34 -9.37
CA GLY A 231 -0.73 -8.45 -8.73
C GLY A 231 -1.33 -7.51 -7.68
N PHE A 232 -2.59 -7.10 -7.86
CA PHE A 232 -3.31 -6.30 -6.85
C PHE A 232 -3.60 -7.06 -5.55
N ASN A 233 -3.70 -8.39 -5.58
CA ASN A 233 -3.82 -9.18 -4.35
C ASN A 233 -2.54 -9.09 -3.53
N VAL A 234 -1.38 -9.01 -4.17
CA VAL A 234 -0.10 -8.74 -3.50
C VAL A 234 -0.12 -7.33 -2.86
N GLU A 235 -0.52 -6.31 -3.61
CA GLU A 235 -0.63 -4.93 -3.10
C GLU A 235 -1.58 -4.83 -1.90
N ARG A 236 -2.68 -5.59 -1.90
CA ARG A 236 -3.61 -5.65 -0.77
C ARG A 236 -2.96 -6.16 0.51
N ILE A 237 -2.02 -7.10 0.44
CA ILE A 237 -1.25 -7.55 1.61
C ILE A 237 -0.43 -6.39 2.19
N GLY A 238 0.29 -5.64 1.35
CA GLY A 238 1.05 -4.47 1.78
C GLY A 238 0.19 -3.40 2.44
N ASN A 239 -0.97 -3.10 1.84
CA ASN A 239 -1.94 -2.16 2.41
C ASN A 239 -2.49 -2.61 3.75
N THR A 240 -2.73 -3.92 3.89
CA THR A 240 -3.21 -4.55 5.12
C THR A 240 -2.17 -4.45 6.23
N ALA A 241 -0.92 -4.82 5.93
CA ALA A 241 0.20 -4.73 6.85
C ALA A 241 0.38 -3.30 7.39
N ARG A 242 0.32 -2.31 6.49
CA ARG A 242 0.44 -0.92 6.88
C ARG A 242 -0.67 -0.45 7.79
N SER A 243 -1.93 -0.69 7.43
CA SER A 243 -3.08 -0.25 8.21
C SER A 243 -3.05 -0.85 9.62
N LEU A 244 -2.76 -2.15 9.72
CA LEU A 244 -2.68 -2.84 11.01
C LEU A 244 -1.49 -2.35 11.84
N ALA A 245 -0.33 -2.14 11.23
CA ALA A 245 0.86 -1.63 11.91
C ALA A 245 0.67 -0.22 12.46
N LEU A 246 -0.03 0.66 11.74
CA LEU A 246 -0.35 2.00 12.21
C LEU A 246 -1.37 1.97 13.37
N GLY A 247 -2.37 1.09 13.29
CA GLY A 247 -3.28 0.85 14.41
C GLY A 247 -2.53 0.37 15.65
N ARG A 248 -1.58 -0.55 15.49
CA ARG A 248 -0.71 -1.04 16.57
C ARG A 248 0.17 0.07 17.16
N TYR A 249 0.77 0.91 16.32
CA TYR A 249 1.53 2.08 16.76
C TYR A 249 0.66 2.98 17.66
N ALA A 250 -0.54 3.33 17.19
CA ALA A 250 -1.46 4.17 17.94
C ALA A 250 -1.88 3.52 19.28
N TYR A 251 -2.17 2.22 19.27
CA TYR A 251 -2.46 1.44 20.47
C TYR A 251 -1.34 1.50 21.51
N GLU A 252 -0.08 1.27 21.10
CA GLU A 252 1.05 1.28 22.03
C GLU A 252 1.30 2.69 22.60
N ARG A 253 1.13 3.75 21.80
CA ARG A 253 1.23 5.13 22.26
C ARG A 253 0.13 5.44 23.30
N ALA A 254 -1.11 5.09 22.99
CA ALA A 254 -2.23 5.30 23.92
C ALA A 254 -2.09 4.49 25.19
N ARG A 255 -1.54 3.25 25.09
CA ARG A 255 -1.27 2.41 26.26
C ARG A 255 -0.25 3.04 27.21
N ALA A 256 0.87 3.50 26.67
CA ALA A 256 1.88 4.21 27.45
C ALA A 256 1.29 5.47 28.11
N TRP A 257 0.55 6.25 27.33
CA TRP A 257 -0.17 7.43 27.83
C TRP A 257 -1.13 7.10 28.96
N ALA A 258 -1.95 6.07 28.82
CA ALA A 258 -2.94 5.68 29.83
C ALA A 258 -2.31 5.19 31.15
N MET A 259 -1.09 4.66 31.11
CA MET A 259 -0.34 4.25 32.29
C MET A 259 0.25 5.44 33.08
N GLU A 260 0.57 6.53 32.37
CA GLU A 260 1.22 7.71 32.98
C GLU A 260 0.25 8.83 33.30
N ARG A 261 -0.72 9.11 32.41
CA ARG A 261 -1.67 10.21 32.54
C ARG A 261 -2.65 9.96 33.68
N LYS A 262 -2.71 10.89 34.62
CA LYS A 262 -3.65 10.84 35.75
C LYS A 262 -4.82 11.79 35.54
N GLN A 263 -6.01 11.34 35.87
CA GLN A 263 -7.23 12.14 36.05
C GLN A 263 -8.00 11.58 37.27
N PHE A 264 -8.71 12.46 37.95
CA PHE A 264 -9.43 12.11 39.19
C PHE A 264 -8.53 11.37 40.21
N GLY A 265 -7.25 11.79 40.28
CA GLY A 265 -6.27 11.28 41.27
C GLY A 265 -5.57 9.98 40.90
N ARG A 266 -5.90 9.31 39.78
CA ARG A 266 -5.30 8.02 39.40
C ARG A 266 -5.02 7.89 37.91
N PRO A 267 -4.12 6.97 37.48
CA PRO A 267 -3.84 6.71 36.05
C PRO A 267 -5.10 6.34 35.25
N LEU A 268 -5.14 6.70 33.98
CA LEU A 268 -6.29 6.41 33.11
C LEU A 268 -6.54 4.90 32.98
N CYS A 269 -5.50 4.08 32.99
CA CYS A 269 -5.63 2.62 32.89
C CYS A 269 -6.34 1.97 34.11
N GLU A 270 -6.56 2.69 35.21
CA GLU A 270 -7.30 2.20 36.36
C GLU A 270 -8.83 2.37 36.25
N PHE A 271 -9.30 3.03 35.18
CA PHE A 271 -10.72 3.17 34.90
C PHE A 271 -11.22 2.02 34.02
N GLN A 272 -12.22 1.27 34.46
CA GLN A 272 -12.74 0.08 33.80
C GLN A 272 -13.18 0.37 32.36
N GLY A 273 -13.83 1.50 32.09
CA GLY A 273 -14.22 1.90 30.74
C GLY A 273 -13.03 2.11 29.81
N ILE A 274 -11.86 2.51 30.33
CA ILE A 274 -10.62 2.61 29.54
C ILE A 274 -10.03 1.21 29.31
N GLN A 275 -10.06 0.33 30.33
CA GLN A 275 -9.57 -1.06 30.21
C GLN A 275 -10.31 -1.82 29.10
N TRP A 276 -11.63 -1.67 29.00
CA TRP A 276 -12.44 -2.31 27.94
C TRP A 276 -12.04 -1.83 26.54
N LYS A 277 -11.77 -0.53 26.37
CA LYS A 277 -11.25 -0.01 25.09
C LYS A 277 -9.95 -0.69 24.68
N PHE A 278 -9.01 -0.86 25.60
CA PHE A 278 -7.75 -1.57 25.33
C PHE A 278 -7.96 -3.05 25.02
N ALA A 279 -8.87 -3.72 25.71
CA ALA A 279 -9.23 -5.10 25.42
C ALA A 279 -9.79 -5.26 24.01
N ASP A 280 -10.74 -4.40 23.60
CA ASP A 280 -11.33 -4.41 22.27
C ASP A 280 -10.31 -4.12 21.17
N MET A 281 -9.44 -3.12 21.38
CA MET A 281 -8.33 -2.80 20.48
C MET A 281 -7.38 -3.99 20.30
N LYS A 282 -7.01 -4.64 21.41
CA LYS A 282 -6.10 -5.79 21.41
C LYS A 282 -6.68 -6.98 20.63
N MET A 283 -7.95 -7.32 20.87
CA MET A 283 -8.65 -8.39 20.15
C MET A 283 -8.66 -8.13 18.63
N LYS A 284 -8.95 -6.91 18.19
CA LYS A 284 -8.94 -6.52 16.79
C LYS A 284 -7.55 -6.63 16.16
N LEU A 285 -6.51 -6.19 16.87
CA LEU A 285 -5.13 -6.26 16.38
C LEU A 285 -4.65 -7.71 16.25
N ASP A 286 -4.96 -8.58 17.21
CA ASP A 286 -4.53 -9.98 17.18
C ASP A 286 -5.27 -10.77 16.08
N ALA A 287 -6.58 -10.60 16.00
CA ALA A 287 -7.37 -11.22 14.93
C ALA A 287 -6.90 -10.75 13.53
N GLY A 288 -6.63 -9.45 13.38
CA GLY A 288 -6.10 -8.88 12.15
C GLY A 288 -4.73 -9.43 11.78
N GLN A 289 -3.85 -9.58 12.76
CA GLN A 289 -2.52 -10.15 12.52
C GLN A 289 -2.57 -11.59 12.02
N LEU A 290 -3.43 -12.43 12.61
CA LEU A 290 -3.61 -13.80 12.15
C LEU A 290 -4.15 -13.87 10.71
N LEU A 291 -5.11 -13.02 10.36
CA LEU A 291 -5.64 -12.94 8.99
C LEU A 291 -4.58 -12.47 7.99
N LEU A 292 -3.81 -11.44 8.34
CA LEU A 292 -2.71 -10.92 7.52
C LEU A 292 -1.62 -11.97 7.31
N TYR A 293 -1.18 -12.62 8.38
CA TYR A 293 -0.11 -13.62 8.32
C TYR A 293 -0.55 -14.86 7.52
N ARG A 294 -1.79 -15.30 7.66
CA ARG A 294 -2.35 -16.37 6.82
C ARG A 294 -2.28 -16.01 5.34
N ALA A 295 -2.75 -14.82 4.97
CA ALA A 295 -2.74 -14.39 3.58
C ALA A 295 -1.32 -14.23 3.02
N ALA A 296 -0.37 -13.73 3.80
CA ALA A 296 1.02 -13.58 3.41
C ALA A 296 1.74 -14.93 3.28
N ALA A 297 1.61 -15.82 4.27
CA ALA A 297 2.25 -17.13 4.26
C ALA A 297 1.71 -18.06 3.17
N ASN A 298 0.41 -18.02 2.88
CA ASN A 298 -0.17 -18.81 1.79
C ASN A 298 0.26 -18.28 0.42
N ALA A 299 0.57 -16.99 0.30
CA ALA A 299 1.07 -16.38 -0.92
C ALA A 299 2.49 -16.84 -1.30
N ASP A 300 3.31 -17.25 -0.35
CA ASP A 300 4.67 -17.75 -0.60
C ASP A 300 4.70 -19.06 -1.40
N ARG A 301 3.56 -19.71 -1.52
CA ARG A 301 3.36 -20.91 -2.35
C ARG A 301 2.84 -20.60 -3.77
N GLY A 302 2.79 -19.33 -4.12
CA GLY A 302 2.26 -18.81 -5.39
C GLY A 302 1.62 -17.44 -5.23
N MET A 303 0.72 -17.08 -6.15
CA MET A 303 -0.03 -15.80 -6.02
C MET A 303 -1.05 -15.89 -4.88
N PRO A 304 -1.22 -14.81 -4.09
CA PRO A 304 -2.17 -14.78 -2.98
C PRO A 304 -3.60 -15.07 -3.45
N SER A 305 -4.35 -15.81 -2.64
CA SER A 305 -5.78 -16.01 -2.83
C SER A 305 -6.52 -14.66 -2.80
N ALA A 306 -7.38 -14.43 -3.79
CA ALA A 306 -8.20 -13.22 -3.85
C ALA A 306 -9.19 -13.13 -2.67
N GLU A 307 -9.69 -14.26 -2.21
CA GLU A 307 -10.59 -14.35 -1.06
C GLU A 307 -9.83 -14.05 0.24
N GLU A 308 -8.73 -14.75 0.53
CA GLU A 308 -7.95 -14.54 1.75
C GLU A 308 -7.42 -13.10 1.87
N THR A 309 -6.92 -12.53 0.78
CA THR A 309 -6.47 -11.14 0.77
C THR A 309 -7.61 -10.15 0.93
N SER A 310 -8.79 -10.46 0.38
CA SER A 310 -9.99 -9.61 0.56
C SER A 310 -10.48 -9.65 2.00
N ILE A 311 -10.53 -10.82 2.62
CA ILE A 311 -10.89 -10.98 4.05
C ILE A 311 -9.89 -10.24 4.93
N ALA A 312 -8.58 -10.49 4.73
CA ALA A 312 -7.53 -9.84 5.52
C ALA A 312 -7.60 -8.31 5.37
N LYS A 313 -7.69 -7.79 4.13
CA LYS A 313 -7.74 -6.35 3.91
C LYS A 313 -9.01 -5.71 4.45
N ALA A 314 -10.17 -6.30 4.22
CA ALA A 314 -11.43 -5.74 4.71
C ALA A 314 -11.43 -5.64 6.25
N PHE A 315 -11.03 -6.70 6.93
CA PHE A 315 -10.98 -6.72 8.40
C PHE A 315 -9.88 -5.79 8.94
N CYS A 316 -8.63 -5.94 8.48
CA CYS A 316 -7.50 -5.23 9.07
C CYS A 316 -7.52 -3.72 8.80
N ASN A 317 -8.01 -3.29 7.61
CA ASN A 317 -8.06 -1.86 7.33
C ASN A 317 -9.15 -1.16 8.15
N GLN A 318 -10.26 -1.84 8.40
CA GLN A 318 -11.29 -1.36 9.32
C GLN A 318 -10.76 -1.38 10.76
N ALA A 319 -10.19 -2.49 11.22
CA ALA A 319 -9.63 -2.64 12.56
C ALA A 319 -8.51 -1.61 12.83
N GLY A 320 -7.60 -1.42 11.88
CA GLY A 320 -6.52 -0.44 12.01
C GLY A 320 -7.03 0.99 12.20
N PHE A 321 -8.06 1.37 11.44
CA PHE A 321 -8.71 2.68 11.61
C PHE A 321 -9.44 2.79 12.96
N GLU A 322 -10.25 1.80 13.33
CA GLU A 322 -11.00 1.80 14.59
C GLU A 322 -10.06 1.85 15.80
N VAL A 323 -8.98 1.07 15.77
CA VAL A 323 -7.97 1.08 16.84
C VAL A 323 -7.26 2.43 16.94
N ALA A 324 -6.84 3.00 15.80
CA ALA A 324 -6.19 4.31 15.80
C ALA A 324 -7.13 5.41 16.33
N ASN A 325 -8.41 5.37 15.94
CA ASN A 325 -9.43 6.30 16.39
C ASN A 325 -9.73 6.18 17.90
N GLU A 326 -9.84 4.95 18.43
CA GLU A 326 -10.02 4.74 19.86
C GLU A 326 -8.76 5.14 20.66
N ALA A 327 -7.58 4.89 20.15
CA ALA A 327 -6.33 5.34 20.74
C ALA A 327 -6.26 6.86 20.84
N LEU A 328 -6.65 7.57 19.79
CA LEU A 328 -6.79 9.02 19.75
C LEU A 328 -7.78 9.49 20.83
N GLN A 329 -8.94 8.85 20.91
CA GLN A 329 -9.97 9.20 21.90
C GLN A 329 -9.46 9.04 23.34
N VAL A 330 -8.70 7.97 23.65
CA VAL A 330 -8.08 7.75 24.97
C VAL A 330 -7.06 8.85 25.30
N MET A 331 -6.30 9.29 24.32
CA MET A 331 -5.29 10.36 24.49
C MET A 331 -5.89 11.77 24.53
N GLY A 332 -7.16 11.93 24.09
CA GLY A 332 -7.86 13.20 24.09
C GLY A 332 -7.17 14.27 23.24
N GLY A 333 -7.08 15.51 23.73
CA GLY A 333 -6.46 16.61 22.99
C GLY A 333 -5.01 16.35 22.58
N THR A 334 -4.26 15.61 23.37
CA THR A 334 -2.88 15.21 23.03
C THR A 334 -2.85 14.30 21.83
N GLY A 335 -3.75 13.30 21.76
CA GLY A 335 -3.85 12.40 20.60
C GLY A 335 -4.36 13.07 19.33
N TYR A 336 -5.13 14.16 19.48
CA TYR A 336 -5.66 14.96 18.37
C TYR A 336 -4.67 16.03 17.87
N SER A 337 -3.64 16.32 18.66
CA SER A 337 -2.58 17.26 18.28
C SER A 337 -1.57 16.63 17.34
N GLN A 338 -1.04 17.42 16.39
CA GLN A 338 0.08 17.02 15.52
C GLN A 338 1.42 16.87 16.29
N GLU A 339 1.45 17.14 17.60
CA GLU A 339 2.58 16.82 18.46
C GLU A 339 2.77 15.31 18.67
N GLU A 340 1.70 14.54 18.44
CA GLU A 340 1.67 13.08 18.48
C GLU A 340 1.35 12.50 17.11
N LEU A 341 1.82 11.27 16.84
CA LEU A 341 1.59 10.61 15.54
C LEU A 341 0.28 9.82 15.49
N VAL A 342 -0.50 9.81 16.56
CA VAL A 342 -1.76 9.04 16.60
C VAL A 342 -2.78 9.63 15.64
N GLU A 343 -2.86 10.96 15.53
CA GLU A 343 -3.72 11.64 14.56
C GLU A 343 -3.33 11.29 13.11
N TYR A 344 -2.03 11.20 12.80
CA TYR A 344 -1.54 10.75 11.50
C TYR A 344 -1.99 9.31 11.21
N CYS A 345 -1.90 8.42 12.20
CA CYS A 345 -2.36 7.03 12.05
C CYS A 345 -3.85 6.96 11.70
N VAL A 346 -4.69 7.77 12.34
CA VAL A 346 -6.14 7.86 12.03
C VAL A 346 -6.35 8.30 10.58
N ARG A 347 -5.73 9.40 10.17
CA ARG A 347 -5.87 9.94 8.81
C ARG A 347 -5.40 8.93 7.76
N ARG A 348 -4.29 8.27 8.02
CA ARG A 348 -3.69 7.32 7.08
C ARG A 348 -4.49 6.02 6.97
N CYS A 349 -4.89 5.42 8.08
CA CYS A 349 -5.72 4.22 8.09
C CYS A 349 -7.07 4.44 7.38
N ARG A 350 -7.66 5.63 7.52
CA ARG A 350 -8.92 5.96 6.82
C ARG A 350 -8.79 5.87 5.30
N GLY A 351 -7.65 6.31 4.75
CA GLY A 351 -7.37 6.24 3.32
C GLY A 351 -7.30 4.80 2.79
N TRP A 352 -6.75 3.88 3.59
CA TRP A 352 -6.62 2.48 3.18
C TRP A 352 -7.94 1.69 3.16
N MET A 353 -8.98 2.18 3.81
CA MET A 353 -10.33 1.63 3.64
C MET A 353 -10.91 1.89 2.25
N ILE A 354 -10.33 2.83 1.50
CA ILE A 354 -10.77 3.26 0.16
C ILE A 354 -9.80 2.74 -0.91
N ALA A 355 -8.51 2.99 -0.75
CA ALA A 355 -7.49 2.68 -1.74
C ALA A 355 -7.24 1.17 -1.90
N GLY A 356 -6.93 0.74 -3.12
CA GLY A 356 -6.65 -0.67 -3.42
C GLY A 356 -7.88 -1.59 -3.42
N GLY A 357 -9.07 -1.03 -3.65
CA GLY A 357 -10.40 -1.61 -3.50
C GLY A 357 -11.02 -1.26 -2.15
N SER A 358 -12.16 -0.56 -2.19
CA SER A 358 -12.89 -0.19 -0.98
C SER A 358 -13.37 -1.43 -0.21
N ILE A 359 -13.70 -1.24 1.06
CA ILE A 359 -14.23 -2.34 1.91
C ILE A 359 -15.42 -3.04 1.25
N GLU A 360 -16.28 -2.29 0.57
CA GLU A 360 -17.46 -2.80 -0.12
C GLU A 360 -17.09 -3.68 -1.32
N ILE A 361 -16.10 -3.24 -2.13
CA ILE A 361 -15.58 -4.04 -3.25
C ILE A 361 -14.93 -5.33 -2.77
N LEU A 362 -14.25 -5.29 -1.62
CA LEU A 362 -13.68 -6.51 -1.01
C LEU A 362 -14.78 -7.45 -0.51
N LYS A 363 -15.85 -6.93 0.11
CA LYS A 363 -17.02 -7.72 0.52
C LYS A 363 -17.71 -8.40 -0.66
N ASN A 364 -17.77 -7.74 -1.83
CA ASN A 364 -18.28 -8.38 -3.04
C ASN A 364 -17.42 -9.59 -3.43
N ARG A 365 -16.08 -9.48 -3.37
CA ARG A 365 -15.17 -10.59 -3.67
C ARG A 365 -15.29 -11.75 -2.68
N ILE A 366 -15.51 -11.44 -1.40
CA ILE A 366 -15.76 -12.44 -0.37
C ILE A 366 -17.09 -13.16 -0.64
N ALA A 367 -18.14 -12.41 -0.98
CA ALA A 367 -19.45 -12.98 -1.31
C ALA A 367 -19.39 -13.88 -2.56
N GLU A 368 -18.61 -13.49 -3.60
CA GLU A 368 -18.39 -14.33 -4.78
C GLU A 368 -17.73 -15.68 -4.40
N GLY A 369 -16.80 -15.68 -3.44
CA GLY A 369 -16.19 -16.91 -2.93
C GLY A 369 -17.18 -17.78 -2.14
N ILE A 370 -17.99 -17.17 -1.26
CA ILE A 370 -18.99 -17.87 -0.45
C ILE A 370 -20.04 -18.58 -1.32
N PHE A 371 -20.49 -17.89 -2.38
CA PHE A 371 -21.59 -18.39 -3.24
C PHE A 371 -21.08 -19.06 -4.53
N GLU A 372 -19.77 -19.16 -4.70
CA GLU A 372 -19.09 -19.77 -5.85
C GLU A 372 -19.58 -19.24 -7.21
N ARG A 373 -19.96 -17.97 -7.27
CA ARG A 373 -20.42 -17.31 -8.50
C ARG A 373 -20.17 -15.81 -8.49
N SER A 374 -20.04 -15.23 -9.68
CA SER A 374 -19.95 -13.77 -9.85
C SER A 374 -21.32 -13.11 -9.71
N PHE A 375 -21.31 -11.89 -9.15
CA PHE A 375 -22.49 -11.03 -9.05
C PHE A 375 -22.24 -9.74 -9.85
N SER A 376 -23.03 -9.51 -10.89
CA SER A 376 -22.99 -8.25 -11.61
C SER A 376 -23.60 -7.15 -10.75
N GLN A 377 -22.84 -6.03 -10.63
CA GLN A 377 -23.37 -4.79 -10.02
C GLN A 377 -23.90 -3.84 -11.12
N ARG A 378 -23.98 -4.30 -12.36
CA ARG A 378 -24.47 -3.53 -13.52
C ARG A 378 -25.92 -3.89 -13.78
N PRO A 379 -26.72 -2.93 -14.29
CA PRO A 379 -28.05 -3.24 -14.78
C PRO A 379 -27.97 -4.33 -15.87
N GLU A 380 -28.94 -5.22 -15.88
CA GLU A 380 -29.12 -6.14 -17.00
C GLU A 380 -29.37 -5.30 -18.27
N LYS A 381 -28.70 -5.67 -19.36
CA LYS A 381 -28.84 -4.99 -20.63
C LYS A 381 -30.15 -5.39 -21.31
#